data_95f043b4c3381f625551e7d85c8920ae
#
_entry.id   95f043b4c3381f625551e7d85c8920ae
#
_cell.length_a   1.000
_cell.length_b   1.000
_cell.length_c   1.000
_cell.angle_alpha   90.00
_cell.angle_beta   90.00
_cell.angle_gamma   90.00
#
_symmetry.space_group_name_H-M   'P 1'
#
loop_
_entity.id
_entity.type
_entity.pdbx_description
1 polymer ?
#
loop_
_entity_poly.entity_id
_entity_poly.type
_entity_poly.pdbx_seq_one_letter_code
_entity_poly.pdbx_strand_id
1 'polypeptide(L)'
;MKKIILTLSIAFFITTNVFAAGSSSSGSSSTKTNYDKAVVHIKSAKKYEKKGKLEKAQKSYAKAQKLLIKSNEKKPGKADTLNYLGFTTRKLGDFENGEKYYLQGLAVDPKHTGINEYLGELYVATNRHNLAVERLGVLEGCNCEEYDQLKAVIAGEKSKY
;
A
#
# COMPACT_ATOMS: atom_id res chain seq x y z
N MET A 1 80.35 -46.24 -24.07
CA MET A 1 79.58 -45.45 -23.06
C MET A 1 78.36 -44.80 -23.77
N LYS A 2 77.21 -45.45 -23.73
CA LYS A 2 75.99 -44.99 -24.45
C LYS A 2 75.09 -44.30 -23.41
N LYS A 3 74.88 -43.01 -23.60
CA LYS A 3 73.93 -42.20 -22.76
C LYS A 3 72.55 -42.39 -23.31
N ILE A 4 71.68 -42.99 -22.48
CA ILE A 4 70.25 -43.13 -22.78
C ILE A 4 69.59 -41.85 -22.31
N ILE A 5 69.00 -41.08 -23.23
CA ILE A 5 68.20 -39.92 -22.95
C ILE A 5 66.74 -40.38 -22.83
N LEU A 6 66.22 -40.32 -21.60
CA LEU A 6 64.81 -40.65 -21.30
C LEU A 6 63.98 -39.36 -21.47
N THR A 7 63.22 -39.29 -22.56
CA THR A 7 62.27 -38.17 -22.79
C THR A 7 60.98 -38.46 -22.02
N LEU A 8 60.72 -37.62 -21.01
CA LEU A 8 59.49 -37.66 -20.21
C LEU A 8 58.40 -36.84 -20.94
N SER A 9 57.46 -37.53 -21.55
CA SER A 9 56.28 -36.87 -22.18
C SER A 9 55.26 -36.55 -21.10
N ILE A 10 55.14 -35.30 -20.76
CA ILE A 10 54.05 -34.79 -19.88
C ILE A 10 52.81 -34.61 -20.71
N ALA A 11 51.82 -35.46 -20.53
CA ALA A 11 50.48 -35.30 -21.08
C ALA A 11 49.72 -34.26 -20.24
N PHE A 12 49.45 -33.12 -20.89
CA PHE A 12 48.66 -32.04 -20.28
C PHE A 12 47.15 -32.33 -20.50
N PHE A 13 46.50 -32.84 -19.47
CA PHE A 13 45.05 -33.02 -19.49
C PHE A 13 44.37 -31.65 -19.24
N ILE A 14 43.84 -31.04 -20.32
CA ILE A 14 43.01 -29.87 -20.20
C ILE A 14 41.59 -30.32 -19.82
N THR A 15 41.24 -30.23 -18.54
CA THR A 15 39.85 -30.38 -18.10
C THR A 15 39.07 -29.11 -18.38
N THR A 16 38.25 -29.12 -19.43
CA THR A 16 37.28 -28.04 -19.69
C THR A 16 36.17 -28.17 -18.66
N ASN A 17 36.16 -27.29 -17.65
CA ASN A 17 35.02 -27.10 -16.79
C ASN A 17 33.93 -26.42 -17.60
N VAL A 18 32.92 -27.17 -18.06
CA VAL A 18 31.69 -26.63 -18.60
C VAL A 18 30.90 -26.06 -17.42
N PHE A 19 30.98 -24.76 -17.20
CA PHE A 19 30.09 -24.03 -16.32
C PHE A 19 28.72 -24.01 -16.99
N ALA A 20 27.84 -24.93 -16.61
CA ALA A 20 26.42 -24.82 -16.91
C ALA A 20 25.89 -23.62 -16.14
N ALA A 21 25.74 -22.49 -16.81
CA ALA A 21 24.98 -21.36 -16.29
C ALA A 21 23.50 -21.77 -16.19
N GLY A 22 23.16 -22.40 -15.07
CA GLY A 22 21.79 -22.59 -14.68
C GLY A 22 21.19 -21.23 -14.40
N SER A 23 20.46 -20.68 -15.37
CA SER A 23 19.56 -19.53 -15.16
C SER A 23 18.44 -19.99 -14.21
N SER A 24 18.71 -19.97 -12.93
CA SER A 24 17.68 -20.02 -11.91
C SER A 24 16.98 -18.65 -11.92
N SER A 25 15.94 -18.52 -12.75
CA SER A 25 14.93 -17.50 -12.56
C SER A 25 14.26 -17.83 -11.22
N SER A 26 14.82 -17.32 -10.13
CA SER A 26 14.14 -17.25 -8.85
C SER A 26 12.97 -16.29 -9.03
N GLY A 27 11.85 -16.80 -9.53
CA GLY A 27 10.55 -16.20 -9.38
C GLY A 27 10.29 -16.11 -7.89
N SER A 28 10.67 -14.99 -7.28
CA SER A 28 10.28 -14.66 -5.93
C SER A 28 8.76 -14.53 -5.93
N SER A 29 8.08 -15.63 -5.65
CA SER A 29 6.68 -15.65 -5.24
C SER A 29 6.61 -14.98 -3.88
N SER A 30 6.69 -13.62 -3.86
CA SER A 30 6.50 -12.86 -2.64
C SER A 30 5.05 -13.12 -2.20
N THR A 31 4.90 -13.89 -1.14
CA THR A 31 3.59 -14.12 -0.53
C THR A 31 3.00 -12.77 -0.15
N LYS A 32 1.85 -12.42 -0.78
CA LYS A 32 1.15 -11.15 -0.54
C LYS A 32 0.96 -10.93 0.96
N THR A 33 1.37 -9.77 1.44
CA THR A 33 1.22 -9.38 2.84
C THR A 33 -0.26 -9.18 3.22
N ASN A 34 -0.57 -9.08 4.50
CA ASN A 34 -1.92 -8.73 4.94
C ASN A 34 -2.35 -7.35 4.39
N TYR A 35 -1.44 -6.41 4.30
CA TYR A 35 -1.66 -5.10 3.68
C TYR A 35 -2.06 -5.24 2.21
N ASP A 36 -1.29 -5.97 1.41
CA ASP A 36 -1.58 -6.17 -0.02
C ASP A 36 -2.94 -6.84 -0.25
N LYS A 37 -3.27 -7.84 0.57
CA LYS A 37 -4.59 -8.49 0.54
C LYS A 37 -5.71 -7.53 0.89
N ALA A 38 -5.51 -6.66 1.88
CA ALA A 38 -6.47 -5.63 2.27
C ALA A 38 -6.72 -4.64 1.14
N VAL A 39 -5.66 -4.16 0.46
CA VAL A 39 -5.78 -3.26 -0.69
C VAL A 39 -6.62 -3.87 -1.81
N VAL A 40 -6.47 -5.18 -2.08
CA VAL A 40 -7.33 -5.90 -3.05
C VAL A 40 -8.81 -5.85 -2.63
N HIS A 41 -9.11 -6.06 -1.34
CA HIS A 41 -10.48 -5.98 -0.84
C HIS A 41 -11.04 -4.56 -0.90
N ILE A 42 -10.24 -3.52 -0.62
CA ILE A 42 -10.65 -2.11 -0.76
C ILE A 42 -11.00 -1.80 -2.22
N LYS A 43 -10.14 -2.18 -3.18
CA LYS A 43 -10.42 -2.00 -4.61
C LYS A 43 -11.73 -2.69 -5.03
N SER A 44 -11.97 -3.90 -4.53
CA SER A 44 -13.21 -4.63 -4.78
C SER A 44 -14.42 -3.92 -4.18
N ALA A 45 -14.31 -3.40 -2.95
CA ALA A 45 -15.37 -2.66 -2.28
C ALA A 45 -15.75 -1.39 -3.05
N LYS A 46 -14.77 -0.56 -3.44
CA LYS A 46 -14.98 0.63 -4.28
C LYS A 46 -15.70 0.28 -5.61
N LYS A 47 -15.32 -0.86 -6.24
CA LYS A 47 -16.01 -1.34 -7.44
C LYS A 47 -17.45 -1.76 -7.18
N TYR A 48 -17.75 -2.34 -6.01
CA TYR A 48 -19.12 -2.69 -5.63
C TYR A 48 -19.97 -1.45 -5.35
N GLU A 49 -19.43 -0.43 -4.68
CA GLU A 49 -20.11 0.86 -4.46
C GLU A 49 -20.51 1.53 -5.78
N LYS A 50 -19.55 1.64 -6.72
CA LYS A 50 -19.83 2.19 -8.07
C LYS A 50 -20.96 1.45 -8.81
N LYS A 51 -21.22 0.19 -8.46
CA LYS A 51 -22.30 -0.65 -9.03
C LYS A 51 -23.56 -0.67 -8.15
N GLY A 52 -23.65 0.15 -7.11
CA GLY A 52 -24.77 0.16 -6.16
C GLY A 52 -24.89 -1.11 -5.30
N LYS A 53 -23.89 -1.98 -5.28
CA LYS A 53 -23.90 -3.25 -4.51
C LYS A 53 -23.37 -3.03 -3.09
N LEU A 54 -24.08 -2.19 -2.32
CA LEU A 54 -23.61 -1.68 -1.02
C LEU A 54 -23.30 -2.78 -0.01
N GLU A 55 -24.13 -3.81 0.10
CA GLU A 55 -23.88 -4.92 1.02
C GLU A 55 -22.56 -5.67 0.70
N LYS A 56 -22.27 -5.88 -0.61
CA LYS A 56 -21.00 -6.49 -1.04
C LYS A 56 -19.81 -5.58 -0.77
N ALA A 57 -19.99 -4.28 -0.89
CA ALA A 57 -18.97 -3.29 -0.55
C ALA A 57 -18.65 -3.34 0.95
N GLN A 58 -19.66 -3.31 1.81
CA GLN A 58 -19.52 -3.40 3.26
C GLN A 58 -18.79 -4.67 3.70
N LYS A 59 -19.19 -5.83 3.16
CA LYS A 59 -18.50 -7.11 3.42
C LYS A 59 -17.02 -7.07 3.01
N SER A 60 -16.71 -6.39 1.91
CA SER A 60 -15.33 -6.27 1.42
C SER A 60 -14.51 -5.30 2.28
N TYR A 61 -15.09 -4.16 2.72
CA TYR A 61 -14.43 -3.26 3.66
C TYR A 61 -14.15 -3.93 5.00
N ALA A 62 -15.09 -4.70 5.55
CA ALA A 62 -14.87 -5.42 6.79
C ALA A 62 -13.74 -6.47 6.68
N LYS A 63 -13.61 -7.16 5.53
CA LYS A 63 -12.47 -8.06 5.28
C LYS A 63 -11.16 -7.30 5.20
N ALA A 64 -11.15 -6.17 4.53
CA ALA A 64 -9.96 -5.32 4.43
C ALA A 64 -9.52 -4.82 5.82
N GLN A 65 -10.44 -4.29 6.62
CA GLN A 65 -10.18 -3.80 7.97
C GLN A 65 -9.53 -4.88 8.85
N LYS A 66 -10.08 -6.11 8.86
CA LYS A 66 -9.49 -7.23 9.62
C LYS A 66 -8.04 -7.54 9.21
N LEU A 67 -7.73 -7.44 7.92
CA LEU A 67 -6.37 -7.67 7.42
C LEU A 67 -5.43 -6.50 7.77
N LEU A 68 -5.94 -5.26 7.74
CA LEU A 68 -5.17 -4.08 8.12
C LEU A 68 -4.85 -4.07 9.62
N ILE A 69 -5.78 -4.48 10.47
CA ILE A 69 -5.52 -4.67 11.92
C ILE A 69 -4.35 -5.63 12.10
N LYS A 70 -4.41 -6.83 11.49
CA LYS A 70 -3.31 -7.79 11.54
C LYS A 70 -2.00 -7.27 10.94
N SER A 71 -2.07 -6.39 9.94
CA SER A 71 -0.90 -5.73 9.37
C SER A 71 -0.28 -4.74 10.36
N ASN A 72 -1.13 -3.94 11.03
CA ASN A 72 -0.70 -2.96 12.01
C ASN A 72 -0.15 -3.61 13.29
N GLU A 73 -0.73 -4.72 13.75
CA GLU A 73 -0.19 -5.52 14.86
C GLU A 73 1.22 -6.02 14.56
N LYS A 74 1.46 -6.47 13.34
CA LYS A 74 2.75 -7.01 12.90
C LYS A 74 3.82 -5.94 12.66
N LYS A 75 3.43 -4.78 12.16
CA LYS A 75 4.28 -3.63 11.86
C LYS A 75 3.51 -2.35 12.19
N PRO A 76 3.47 -1.94 13.46
CA PRO A 76 2.72 -0.76 13.89
C PRO A 76 3.29 0.53 13.32
N GLY A 77 2.45 1.57 13.26
CA GLY A 77 2.87 2.92 12.90
C GLY A 77 3.22 3.14 11.43
N LYS A 78 2.72 2.33 10.52
CA LYS A 78 2.84 2.57 9.08
C LYS A 78 1.73 3.52 8.63
N ALA A 79 2.08 4.74 8.15
CA ALA A 79 1.11 5.74 7.71
C ALA A 79 0.11 5.19 6.67
N ASP A 80 0.58 4.46 5.65
CA ASP A 80 -0.30 3.80 4.67
C ASP A 80 -1.30 2.81 5.30
N THR A 81 -0.85 2.04 6.31
CA THR A 81 -1.74 1.09 7.00
C THR A 81 -2.79 1.83 7.82
N LEU A 82 -2.38 2.89 8.52
CA LEU A 82 -3.27 3.75 9.30
C LEU A 82 -4.24 4.52 8.40
N ASN A 83 -3.80 4.97 7.23
CA ASN A 83 -4.65 5.56 6.20
C ASN A 83 -5.81 4.61 5.82
N TYR A 84 -5.50 3.39 5.45
CA TYR A 84 -6.53 2.44 5.06
C TYR A 84 -7.35 1.89 6.24
N LEU A 85 -6.81 1.86 7.47
CA LEU A 85 -7.61 1.61 8.66
C LEU A 85 -8.64 2.73 8.87
N GLY A 86 -8.23 3.99 8.80
CA GLY A 86 -9.14 5.12 8.87
C GLY A 86 -10.21 5.05 7.78
N PHE A 87 -9.79 4.83 6.54
CA PHE A 87 -10.70 4.72 5.40
C PHE A 87 -11.74 3.59 5.57
N THR A 88 -11.30 2.38 5.87
CA THR A 88 -12.21 1.24 6.00
C THR A 88 -13.15 1.38 7.20
N THR A 89 -12.66 1.93 8.31
CA THR A 89 -13.45 2.17 9.53
C THR A 89 -14.53 3.22 9.28
N ARG A 90 -14.18 4.34 8.61
CA ARG A 90 -15.15 5.34 8.16
C ARG A 90 -16.21 4.76 7.21
N LYS A 91 -15.79 3.95 6.22
CA LYS A 91 -16.70 3.31 5.26
C LYS A 91 -17.63 2.28 5.90
N LEU A 92 -17.30 1.78 7.07
CA LEU A 92 -18.16 0.93 7.91
C LEU A 92 -19.08 1.72 8.86
N GLY A 93 -19.00 3.07 8.82
CA GLY A 93 -19.87 3.98 9.58
C GLY A 93 -19.28 4.46 10.91
N ASP A 94 -18.08 4.03 11.27
CA ASP A 94 -17.43 4.45 12.51
C ASP A 94 -16.48 5.63 12.22
N PHE A 95 -17.05 6.83 12.21
CA PHE A 95 -16.30 8.06 11.91
C PHE A 95 -15.30 8.41 13.00
N GLU A 96 -15.65 8.18 14.27
CA GLU A 96 -14.79 8.53 15.41
C GLU A 96 -13.48 7.72 15.41
N ASN A 97 -13.57 6.40 15.31
CA ASN A 97 -12.36 5.58 15.25
C ASN A 97 -11.64 5.72 13.89
N GLY A 98 -12.35 6.02 12.81
CA GLY A 98 -11.76 6.39 11.52
C GLY A 98 -10.84 7.60 11.65
N GLU A 99 -11.31 8.67 12.31
CA GLU A 99 -10.53 9.87 12.60
C GLU A 99 -9.29 9.58 13.45
N LYS A 100 -9.45 8.77 14.52
CA LYS A 100 -8.30 8.39 15.38
C LYS A 100 -7.18 7.71 14.58
N TYR A 101 -7.51 6.82 13.65
CA TYR A 101 -6.50 6.20 12.78
C TYR A 101 -5.80 7.22 11.88
N TYR A 102 -6.55 8.14 11.29
CA TYR A 102 -5.95 9.20 10.47
C TYR A 102 -5.01 10.09 11.28
N LEU A 103 -5.43 10.51 12.47
CA LEU A 103 -4.59 11.33 13.35
C LEU A 103 -3.32 10.60 13.78
N GLN A 104 -3.40 9.31 14.08
CA GLN A 104 -2.22 8.48 14.34
C GLN A 104 -1.30 8.42 13.10
N GLY A 105 -1.85 8.33 11.92
CA GLY A 105 -1.09 8.33 10.68
C GLY A 105 -0.39 9.67 10.41
N LEU A 106 -1.07 10.79 10.68
CA LEU A 106 -0.46 12.14 10.57
C LEU A 106 0.59 12.42 11.63
N ALA A 107 0.53 11.75 12.79
CA ALA A 107 1.61 11.83 13.78
C ALA A 107 2.91 11.17 13.26
N VAL A 108 2.81 10.22 12.33
CA VAL A 108 3.96 9.55 11.69
C VAL A 108 4.40 10.30 10.43
N ASP A 109 3.44 10.68 9.59
CA ASP A 109 3.67 11.40 8.34
C ASP A 109 2.65 12.54 8.19
N PRO A 110 2.97 13.75 8.66
CA PRO A 110 2.06 14.90 8.63
C PRO A 110 1.64 15.33 7.21
N LYS A 111 2.43 14.97 6.19
CA LYS A 111 2.20 15.34 4.79
C LYS A 111 1.64 14.21 3.94
N HIS A 112 1.28 13.08 4.54
CA HIS A 112 0.71 11.94 3.81
C HIS A 112 -0.54 12.35 3.03
N THR A 113 -0.47 12.37 1.70
CA THR A 113 -1.52 12.94 0.84
C THR A 113 -2.86 12.25 1.05
N GLY A 114 -2.92 10.92 0.98
CA GLY A 114 -4.18 10.18 1.15
C GLY A 114 -4.80 10.31 2.55
N ILE A 115 -4.02 10.53 3.62
CA ILE A 115 -4.60 10.78 4.95
C ILE A 115 -5.21 12.18 5.01
N ASN A 116 -4.51 13.20 4.51
CA ASN A 116 -5.04 14.55 4.49
C ASN A 116 -6.32 14.65 3.64
N GLU A 117 -6.37 13.97 2.48
CA GLU A 117 -7.59 13.85 1.67
C GLU A 117 -8.74 13.21 2.46
N TYR A 118 -8.56 11.98 2.93
CA TYR A 118 -9.65 11.22 3.55
C TYR A 118 -10.11 11.77 4.91
N LEU A 119 -9.20 12.36 5.68
CA LEU A 119 -9.56 13.07 6.90
C LEU A 119 -10.32 14.36 6.58
N GLY A 120 -9.91 15.09 5.53
CA GLY A 120 -10.64 16.24 5.05
C GLY A 120 -12.06 15.88 4.62
N GLU A 121 -12.24 14.82 3.84
CA GLU A 121 -13.57 14.30 3.49
C GLU A 121 -14.40 13.88 4.71
N LEU A 122 -13.77 13.28 5.72
CA LEU A 122 -14.44 12.93 6.97
C LEU A 122 -14.92 14.20 7.69
N TYR A 123 -14.11 15.25 7.71
CA TYR A 123 -14.50 16.55 8.30
C TYR A 123 -15.67 17.19 7.58
N VAL A 124 -15.70 17.17 6.24
CA VAL A 124 -16.87 17.62 5.47
C VAL A 124 -18.11 16.79 5.85
N ALA A 125 -18.00 15.46 5.86
CA ALA A 125 -19.11 14.57 6.18
C ALA A 125 -19.65 14.73 7.62
N THR A 126 -18.86 15.32 8.52
CA THR A 126 -19.21 15.60 9.92
C THR A 126 -19.44 17.10 10.20
N ASN A 127 -19.67 17.90 9.15
CA ASN A 127 -19.93 19.36 9.21
C ASN A 127 -18.79 20.18 9.86
N ARG A 128 -17.55 19.73 9.76
CA ARG A 128 -16.34 20.40 10.27
C ARG A 128 -15.51 21.00 9.13
N HIS A 129 -16.13 21.84 8.30
CA HIS A 129 -15.56 22.37 7.06
C HIS A 129 -14.25 23.15 7.26
N ASN A 130 -14.10 23.89 8.36
CA ASN A 130 -12.86 24.60 8.67
C ASN A 130 -11.67 23.63 8.78
N LEU A 131 -11.83 22.47 9.44
CA LEU A 131 -10.79 21.46 9.54
C LEU A 131 -10.50 20.79 8.19
N ALA A 132 -11.51 20.66 7.32
CA ALA A 132 -11.30 20.15 5.96
C ALA A 132 -10.43 21.12 5.14
N VAL A 133 -10.66 22.44 5.26
CA VAL A 133 -9.85 23.47 4.61
C VAL A 133 -8.40 23.44 5.11
N GLU A 134 -8.18 23.22 6.41
CA GLU A 134 -6.82 23.04 6.95
C GLU A 134 -6.11 21.83 6.30
N ARG A 135 -6.82 20.71 6.10
CA ARG A 135 -6.25 19.54 5.42
C ARG A 135 -5.94 19.83 3.95
N LEU A 136 -6.82 20.58 3.29
CA LEU A 136 -6.58 21.01 1.90
C LEU A 136 -5.32 21.88 1.80
N GLY A 137 -5.11 22.81 2.74
CA GLY A 137 -3.90 23.64 2.80
C GLY A 137 -2.61 22.82 2.94
N VAL A 138 -2.65 21.67 3.64
CA VAL A 138 -1.47 20.77 3.71
C VAL A 138 -1.14 20.15 2.35
N LEU A 139 -2.14 19.95 1.50
CA LEU A 139 -1.98 19.36 0.16
C LEU A 139 -1.61 20.41 -0.89
N GLU A 140 -1.59 21.70 -0.56
CA GLU A 140 -1.26 22.74 -1.51
C GLU A 140 0.13 22.54 -2.08
N GLY A 141 0.24 22.58 -3.41
CA GLY A 141 1.51 22.38 -4.13
C GLY A 141 1.97 20.94 -4.31
N CYS A 142 1.20 19.93 -3.84
CA CYS A 142 1.59 18.52 -4.04
C CYS A 142 1.51 18.08 -5.52
N ASN A 143 0.76 18.78 -6.38
CA ASN A 143 0.44 18.35 -7.76
C ASN A 143 -0.15 16.93 -7.79
N CYS A 144 -1.02 16.61 -6.83
CA CYS A 144 -1.58 15.29 -6.60
C CYS A 144 -3.10 15.28 -6.74
N GLU A 145 -3.66 14.13 -7.10
CA GLU A 145 -5.10 13.93 -7.29
C GLU A 145 -5.89 14.17 -5.99
N GLU A 146 -5.29 13.91 -4.84
CA GLU A 146 -5.88 14.08 -3.51
C GLU A 146 -6.25 15.53 -3.21
N TYR A 147 -5.44 16.50 -3.67
CA TYR A 147 -5.79 17.92 -3.55
C TYR A 147 -7.04 18.27 -4.33
N ASP A 148 -7.11 17.86 -5.59
CA ASP A 148 -8.25 18.16 -6.46
C ASP A 148 -9.54 17.51 -5.94
N GLN A 149 -9.45 16.28 -5.45
CA GLN A 149 -10.58 15.56 -4.89
C GLN A 149 -11.11 16.20 -3.61
N LEU A 150 -10.23 16.52 -2.67
CA LEU A 150 -10.67 17.19 -1.44
C LEU A 150 -11.25 18.57 -1.71
N LYS A 151 -10.65 19.33 -2.63
CA LYS A 151 -11.16 20.65 -3.07
C LYS A 151 -12.57 20.53 -3.63
N ALA A 152 -12.83 19.54 -4.48
CA ALA A 152 -14.15 19.28 -5.06
C ALA A 152 -15.18 18.92 -3.97
N VAL A 153 -14.81 18.06 -3.01
CA VAL A 153 -15.69 17.68 -1.89
C VAL A 153 -16.02 18.88 -0.99
N ILE A 154 -15.06 19.74 -0.69
CA ILE A 154 -15.29 20.98 0.08
C ILE A 154 -16.24 21.91 -0.70
N ALA A 155 -16.16 21.94 -2.01
CA ALA A 155 -17.07 22.72 -2.87
C ALA A 155 -18.49 22.11 -3.01
N GLY A 156 -18.78 20.99 -2.36
CA GLY A 156 -20.08 20.33 -2.35
C GLY A 156 -20.25 19.21 -3.38
N GLU A 157 -19.22 18.83 -4.09
CA GLU A 157 -19.26 17.67 -4.98
C GLU A 157 -19.27 16.36 -4.17
N LYS A 158 -19.83 15.30 -4.76
CA LYS A 158 -19.80 13.99 -4.12
C LYS A 158 -18.37 13.45 -4.09
N SER A 159 -17.96 12.90 -2.93
CA SER A 159 -16.72 12.14 -2.85
C SER A 159 -16.71 11.04 -3.92
N LYS A 160 -15.54 10.85 -4.51
CA LYS A 160 -15.29 9.78 -5.50
C LYS A 160 -15.40 8.38 -4.87
N TYR A 161 -15.42 8.31 -3.54
CA TYR A 161 -15.39 7.08 -2.75
C TYR A 161 -16.54 6.97 -1.75
#